data_058dcb25fc3ead3730001c51d88350e7
#
_entry.id   058dcb25fc3ead3730001c51d88350e7
#
_cell.length_a   1.000
_cell.length_b   1.000
_cell.length_c   1.000
_cell.angle_alpha   90.00
_cell.angle_beta   90.00
_cell.angle_gamma   90.00
#
_symmetry.space_group_name_H-M   'P 1'
#
loop_
_entity.id
_entity.type
_entity.pdbx_description
1 polymer ?
#
loop_
_entity_poly.entity_id
_entity_poly.type
_entity_poly.pdbx_seq_one_letter_code
_entity_poly.pdbx_strand_id
1 'polypeptide(L)'
;MDKQKSAPSKWMISSMVVVAAIVALAIFVVVSNLGGKPAVDTSASTTPAGEVSPAGAPMTSATAAAGSSADGGASFCGLTAVEMTGTLTKAPVATWQLFGTTYVPAVDGHGPGKIDDDGYRHCYARTPTGALLAIANYDALDNPGTDAFTEKFVRTGTAPGPGREAAIEKLNEKLKQSATESSNPADRQIFQTIGFRILSYDGNTALVETASKSSAGYKVAWVQHLVWAEGDWKLLLADDASSLTDPTLISTLDGYIPWSA
;
A
#
# COMPACT_ATOMS: atom_id res chain seq x y z
N MET A 1 21.56 -51.89 7.28
CA MET A 1 20.82 -50.73 7.79
C MET A 1 20.72 -49.70 6.69
N ASP A 2 19.74 -49.87 5.83
CA ASP A 2 19.55 -49.06 4.64
C ASP A 2 18.68 -47.83 4.99
N LYS A 3 19.25 -46.63 4.80
CA LYS A 3 18.52 -45.36 4.89
C LYS A 3 17.74 -45.13 3.60
N GLN A 4 16.47 -45.41 3.62
CA GLN A 4 15.53 -45.08 2.56
C GLN A 4 15.33 -43.58 2.48
N LYS A 5 15.87 -42.92 1.39
CA LYS A 5 15.59 -41.56 1.05
C LYS A 5 14.19 -41.51 0.44
N SER A 6 13.22 -40.95 1.16
CA SER A 6 11.92 -40.63 0.59
C SER A 6 12.02 -39.39 -0.31
N ALA A 7 11.61 -39.56 -1.58
CA ALA A 7 11.49 -38.47 -2.53
C ALA A 7 10.32 -37.53 -2.15
N PRO A 8 10.45 -36.22 -2.31
CA PRO A 8 9.36 -35.29 -2.03
C PRO A 8 8.22 -35.47 -3.02
N SER A 9 7.02 -35.57 -2.48
CA SER A 9 5.76 -35.69 -3.24
C SER A 9 5.51 -34.45 -4.08
N LYS A 10 5.14 -34.63 -5.37
CA LYS A 10 4.91 -33.56 -6.36
C LYS A 10 3.62 -32.73 -6.13
N TRP A 11 3.07 -32.74 -4.93
CA TRP A 11 1.81 -32.07 -4.56
C TRP A 11 1.98 -30.87 -3.61
N MET A 12 3.18 -30.35 -3.42
CA MET A 12 3.46 -29.26 -2.50
C MET A 12 3.74 -27.92 -3.19
N ILE A 13 3.15 -27.68 -4.34
CA ILE A 13 3.30 -26.36 -5.02
C ILE A 13 1.90 -25.88 -5.42
N SER A 14 1.11 -25.44 -4.47
CA SER A 14 -0.08 -24.64 -4.79
C SER A 14 -0.79 -24.10 -3.55
N SER A 15 -0.22 -23.13 -2.86
CA SER A 15 -1.01 -22.15 -2.12
C SER A 15 -0.15 -21.12 -1.40
N MET A 16 0.36 -20.21 -2.19
CA MET A 16 1.01 -19.00 -1.71
C MET A 16 0.44 -17.83 -2.49
N VAL A 17 -0.87 -17.64 -2.43
CA VAL A 17 -1.51 -16.65 -3.28
C VAL A 17 -2.81 -16.15 -2.64
N VAL A 18 -2.80 -14.93 -2.06
CA VAL A 18 -3.75 -13.89 -2.46
C VAL A 18 -3.30 -12.52 -1.93
N VAL A 19 -2.72 -12.37 -0.73
CA VAL A 19 -2.12 -11.08 -0.34
C VAL A 19 -0.67 -11.01 -0.82
N ALA A 20 0.09 -12.12 -0.72
CA ALA A 20 1.39 -12.24 -1.39
C ALA A 20 1.28 -12.30 -2.92
N ALA A 21 0.14 -12.70 -3.51
CA ALA A 21 -0.06 -12.69 -4.97
C ALA A 21 -0.31 -11.29 -5.52
N ILE A 22 -0.88 -10.39 -4.77
CA ILE A 22 -0.96 -8.99 -5.18
C ILE A 22 0.45 -8.38 -5.26
N VAL A 23 1.36 -8.76 -4.35
CA VAL A 23 2.75 -8.27 -4.34
C VAL A 23 3.68 -9.14 -5.19
N ALA A 24 3.55 -10.46 -5.19
CA ALA A 24 4.47 -11.37 -5.91
C ALA A 24 4.20 -11.45 -7.43
N LEU A 25 2.95 -11.24 -7.90
CA LEU A 25 2.65 -11.21 -9.33
C LEU A 25 3.29 -9.99 -10.01
N ALA A 26 3.37 -8.85 -9.32
CA ALA A 26 4.05 -7.67 -9.83
C ALA A 26 5.56 -7.89 -10.00
N ILE A 27 6.22 -8.59 -9.06
CA ILE A 27 7.66 -8.87 -9.12
C ILE A 27 8.01 -9.86 -10.22
N PHE A 28 7.15 -10.86 -10.47
CA PHE A 28 7.41 -11.89 -11.50
C PHE A 28 7.31 -11.34 -12.93
N VAL A 29 6.39 -10.42 -13.19
CA VAL A 29 6.24 -9.78 -14.52
C VAL A 29 7.45 -8.88 -14.85
N VAL A 30 8.01 -8.17 -13.88
CA VAL A 30 9.17 -7.30 -14.10
C VAL A 30 10.44 -8.09 -14.44
N VAL A 31 10.67 -9.23 -13.81
CA VAL A 31 11.86 -10.06 -14.09
C VAL A 31 11.75 -10.77 -15.43
N SER A 32 10.55 -11.12 -15.89
CA SER A 32 10.34 -11.81 -17.19
C SER A 32 10.43 -10.88 -18.40
N ASN A 33 10.32 -9.55 -18.22
CA ASN A 33 10.30 -8.58 -19.32
C ASN A 33 11.66 -7.92 -19.61
N LEU A 34 12.71 -8.23 -18.84
CA LEU A 34 14.08 -7.68 -19.04
C LEU A 34 14.92 -8.45 -20.07
N GLY A 35 14.34 -9.43 -20.78
CA GLY A 35 15.03 -10.29 -21.75
C GLY A 35 14.85 -9.94 -23.24
N GLY A 36 14.14 -8.88 -23.60
CA GLY A 36 13.84 -8.54 -24.99
C GLY A 36 14.64 -7.37 -25.52
N LYS A 37 15.52 -7.59 -26.53
CA LYS A 37 16.26 -6.56 -27.26
C LYS A 37 15.31 -5.68 -28.09
N PRO A 38 15.56 -4.35 -28.20
CA PRO A 38 14.79 -3.48 -29.09
C PRO A 38 15.23 -3.64 -30.53
N ALA A 39 14.28 -3.79 -31.43
CA ALA A 39 14.47 -3.57 -32.86
C ALA A 39 14.07 -2.14 -33.20
N VAL A 40 15.02 -1.43 -33.78
CA VAL A 40 14.85 -0.09 -34.35
C VAL A 40 14.24 -0.22 -35.73
N ASP A 41 13.14 0.46 -36.02
CA ASP A 41 12.77 0.79 -37.41
C ASP A 41 12.41 2.27 -37.51
N THR A 42 13.20 2.94 -38.32
CA THR A 42 13.12 4.34 -38.71
C THR A 42 12.29 4.44 -39.97
N SER A 43 11.23 5.22 -39.96
CA SER A 43 10.71 5.82 -41.18
C SER A 43 10.02 7.15 -40.91
N ALA A 44 10.62 8.19 -41.44
CA ALA A 44 10.12 9.54 -41.49
C ALA A 44 9.09 9.69 -42.61
N SER A 45 8.02 10.47 -42.40
CA SER A 45 7.44 11.29 -43.49
C SER A 45 6.51 12.40 -42.96
N THR A 46 6.94 13.59 -43.15
CA THR A 46 6.34 14.90 -43.52
C THR A 46 4.86 15.20 -43.26
N THR A 47 4.69 16.37 -42.61
CA THR A 47 3.51 17.25 -42.46
C THR A 47 2.89 17.69 -43.79
N PRO A 48 1.60 18.13 -43.86
CA PRO A 48 1.32 19.54 -43.60
C PRO A 48 0.04 19.85 -42.78
N ALA A 49 -0.01 21.10 -42.38
CA ALA A 49 -0.98 21.80 -41.56
C ALA A 49 -2.41 21.89 -42.11
N GLY A 50 -3.38 21.97 -41.20
CA GLY A 50 -4.77 22.32 -41.47
C GLY A 50 -5.49 22.68 -40.18
N GLU A 51 -5.86 23.96 -40.08
CA GLU A 51 -6.62 24.64 -39.04
C GLU A 51 -8.04 24.06 -38.85
N VAL A 52 -8.61 24.13 -37.69
CA VAL A 52 -9.77 24.86 -37.14
C VAL A 52 -10.38 24.14 -35.93
N SER A 53 -10.56 24.90 -34.88
CA SER A 53 -11.29 24.74 -33.60
C SER A 53 -12.82 24.70 -33.81
N PRO A 54 -13.64 24.65 -32.72
CA PRO A 54 -13.71 23.73 -31.55
C PRO A 54 -15.12 23.12 -31.39
N ALA A 55 -15.26 22.04 -30.70
CA ALA A 55 -16.53 21.70 -30.05
C ALA A 55 -16.24 20.91 -28.78
N GLY A 56 -16.49 21.55 -27.66
CA GLY A 56 -16.41 20.93 -26.33
C GLY A 56 -17.48 19.85 -26.17
N ALA A 57 -17.06 18.70 -25.70
CA ALA A 57 -17.94 17.74 -25.06
C ALA A 57 -17.67 17.78 -23.55
N PRO A 58 -18.71 17.83 -22.70
CA PRO A 58 -18.52 17.84 -21.25
C PRO A 58 -18.03 16.47 -20.79
N MET A 59 -16.85 16.45 -20.17
CA MET A 59 -16.46 15.33 -19.33
C MET A 59 -17.43 15.27 -18.15
N THR A 60 -18.24 14.26 -18.12
CA THR A 60 -19.00 13.88 -16.94
C THR A 60 -18.01 13.44 -15.86
N SER A 61 -17.73 14.35 -14.93
CA SER A 61 -17.09 13.99 -13.66
C SER A 61 -17.96 12.97 -12.97
N ALA A 62 -17.45 11.76 -12.80
CA ALA A 62 -18.02 10.79 -11.89
C ALA A 62 -17.92 11.40 -10.49
N THR A 63 -19.03 11.92 -9.99
CA THR A 63 -19.18 12.36 -8.61
C THR A 63 -19.19 11.11 -7.75
N ALA A 64 -18.03 10.78 -7.16
CA ALA A 64 -18.00 9.86 -6.04
C ALA A 64 -18.89 10.48 -4.96
N ALA A 65 -19.93 9.76 -4.57
CA ALA A 65 -20.82 10.16 -3.48
C ALA A 65 -19.99 10.19 -2.19
N ALA A 66 -19.46 11.35 -1.85
CA ALA A 66 -18.88 11.63 -0.55
C ALA A 66 -20.02 11.58 0.47
N GLY A 67 -20.07 10.51 1.25
CA GLY A 67 -20.82 10.50 2.50
C GLY A 67 -20.29 11.62 3.38
N SER A 68 -21.02 12.71 3.47
CA SER A 68 -20.68 13.87 4.28
C SER A 68 -20.82 13.52 5.76
N SER A 69 -19.71 13.19 6.41
CA SER A 69 -19.60 13.32 7.85
C SER A 69 -19.41 14.81 8.14
N ALA A 70 -20.41 15.43 8.73
CA ALA A 70 -20.44 16.86 9.10
C ALA A 70 -19.64 17.13 10.40
N ASP A 71 -18.45 16.52 10.56
CA ASP A 71 -17.53 16.79 11.65
C ASP A 71 -16.28 17.46 11.13
N GLY A 72 -15.94 18.63 11.67
CA GLY A 72 -14.91 19.59 11.22
C GLY A 72 -13.51 19.09 10.90
N GLY A 73 -13.38 17.93 10.29
CA GLY A 73 -12.13 17.39 9.76
C GLY A 73 -11.25 16.65 10.76
N ALA A 74 -11.61 16.59 12.05
CA ALA A 74 -10.89 15.82 13.07
C ALA A 74 -11.03 14.30 12.83
N SER A 75 -10.03 13.54 13.32
CA SER A 75 -10.09 12.09 13.27
C SER A 75 -11.20 11.53 14.17
N PHE A 76 -11.70 10.33 13.86
CA PHE A 76 -12.78 9.70 14.65
C PHE A 76 -12.37 9.43 16.11
N CYS A 77 -11.09 9.41 16.43
CA CYS A 77 -10.58 9.22 17.80
C CYS A 77 -10.18 10.53 18.49
N GLY A 78 -10.44 11.69 17.86
CA GLY A 78 -10.23 13.00 18.48
C GLY A 78 -8.84 13.60 18.30
N LEU A 79 -8.01 13.11 17.37
CA LEU A 79 -6.82 13.86 16.96
C LEU A 79 -7.26 15.13 16.24
N THR A 80 -6.86 16.28 16.78
CA THR A 80 -7.36 17.59 16.35
C THR A 80 -6.53 18.25 15.25
N ALA A 81 -5.33 17.73 14.96
CA ALA A 81 -4.48 18.29 13.91
C ALA A 81 -5.13 18.08 12.53
N VAL A 82 -5.39 19.17 11.82
CA VAL A 82 -5.97 19.20 10.47
C VAL A 82 -5.18 20.17 9.61
N GLU A 83 -4.67 19.68 8.50
CA GLU A 83 -4.00 20.46 7.46
C GLU A 83 -4.62 20.08 6.11
N MET A 84 -5.24 21.05 5.44
CA MET A 84 -5.92 20.79 4.16
C MET A 84 -4.99 20.90 2.95
N THR A 85 -3.77 21.36 3.15
CA THR A 85 -2.73 21.47 2.13
C THR A 85 -1.37 21.27 2.78
N GLY A 86 -0.35 20.89 2.02
CA GLY A 86 1.01 20.80 2.54
C GLY A 86 1.78 19.62 1.99
N THR A 87 3.02 19.53 2.39
CA THR A 87 3.93 18.41 2.13
C THR A 87 4.96 18.31 3.25
N LEU A 88 5.72 17.24 3.26
CA LEU A 88 6.83 17.06 4.18
C LEU A 88 8.15 17.28 3.42
N THR A 89 8.98 18.21 3.91
CA THR A 89 10.32 18.48 3.38
C THR A 89 11.43 17.89 4.24
N LYS A 90 11.07 17.35 5.41
CA LYS A 90 11.94 16.64 6.35
C LYS A 90 11.16 15.55 7.07
N ALA A 91 11.87 14.55 7.56
CA ALA A 91 11.27 13.47 8.33
C ALA A 91 10.63 14.00 9.63
N PRO A 92 9.39 13.57 9.96
CA PRO A 92 8.83 13.85 11.27
C PRO A 92 9.62 13.08 12.34
N VAL A 93 9.78 13.72 13.50
CA VAL A 93 10.38 13.06 14.67
C VAL A 93 9.38 12.02 15.18
N ALA A 94 9.73 10.74 15.06
CA ALA A 94 8.85 9.63 15.40
C ALA A 94 9.42 8.80 16.55
N THR A 95 8.53 8.26 17.37
CA THR A 95 8.83 7.13 18.26
C THR A 95 8.61 5.84 17.48
N TRP A 96 9.65 5.01 17.39
CA TRP A 96 9.60 3.73 16.70
C TRP A 96 9.30 2.61 17.68
N GLN A 97 8.34 1.76 17.34
CA GLN A 97 7.90 0.64 18.19
C GLN A 97 7.93 -0.64 17.39
N LEU A 98 8.36 -1.72 18.03
CA LEU A 98 8.34 -3.05 17.41
C LEU A 98 6.89 -3.51 17.20
N PHE A 99 6.56 -3.94 15.98
CA PHE A 99 5.27 -4.48 15.59
C PHE A 99 5.48 -5.73 14.71
N GLY A 100 5.12 -6.90 15.20
CA GLY A 100 5.55 -8.15 14.59
C GLY A 100 7.07 -8.23 14.52
N THR A 101 7.61 -8.21 13.33
CA THR A 101 9.05 -8.34 13.05
C THR A 101 9.67 -7.05 12.50
N THR A 102 8.95 -5.94 12.48
CA THR A 102 9.40 -4.65 11.95
C THR A 102 9.14 -3.52 12.94
N TYR A 103 9.76 -2.36 12.70
CA TYR A 103 9.51 -1.15 13.47
C TYR A 103 8.50 -0.26 12.74
N VAL A 104 7.52 0.25 13.48
CA VAL A 104 6.52 1.18 12.98
C VAL A 104 6.58 2.50 13.72
N PRO A 105 6.33 3.63 13.03
CA PRO A 105 6.42 4.95 13.61
C PRO A 105 5.12 5.37 14.32
N ALA A 106 5.28 6.19 15.35
CA ALA A 106 4.23 6.98 15.97
C ALA A 106 4.71 8.42 16.14
N VAL A 107 3.83 9.39 15.91
CA VAL A 107 4.11 10.81 16.13
C VAL A 107 2.98 11.40 16.96
N ASP A 108 3.35 12.04 18.07
CA ASP A 108 2.38 12.62 18.98
C ASP A 108 1.47 13.64 18.26
N GLY A 109 0.18 13.58 18.52
CA GLY A 109 -0.84 14.41 17.85
C GLY A 109 -1.16 14.04 16.40
N HIS A 110 -0.38 13.15 15.75
CA HIS A 110 -0.59 12.73 14.37
C HIS A 110 -0.96 11.25 14.21
N GLY A 111 -0.65 10.42 15.19
CA GLY A 111 -1.07 9.00 15.22
C GLY A 111 0.08 7.98 15.35
N PRO A 112 -0.31 6.68 15.50
CA PRO A 112 -1.68 6.20 15.64
C PRO A 112 -2.33 6.72 16.91
N GLY A 113 -3.58 7.21 16.81
CA GLY A 113 -4.35 7.71 17.95
C GLY A 113 -5.02 6.59 18.72
N LYS A 114 -5.09 5.40 18.12
CA LYS A 114 -5.57 4.18 18.76
C LYS A 114 -4.66 3.01 18.46
N ILE A 115 -4.39 2.23 19.50
CA ILE A 115 -3.79 0.90 19.43
C ILE A 115 -4.76 -0.01 20.19
N ASP A 116 -5.36 -0.97 19.51
CA ASP A 116 -6.30 -1.90 20.11
C ASP A 116 -5.57 -2.90 21.02
N ASP A 117 -6.30 -3.64 21.87
CA ASP A 117 -5.74 -4.61 22.81
C ASP A 117 -4.91 -5.71 22.11
N ASP A 118 -5.24 -6.03 20.86
CA ASP A 118 -4.48 -6.95 20.02
C ASP A 118 -3.23 -6.31 19.38
N GLY A 119 -3.05 -5.00 19.50
CA GLY A 119 -1.93 -4.25 18.92
C GLY A 119 -2.21 -3.63 17.56
N TYR A 120 -3.41 -3.80 16.98
CA TYR A 120 -3.77 -3.17 15.70
C TYR A 120 -3.78 -1.65 15.82
N ARG A 121 -3.10 -0.96 14.87
CA ARG A 121 -2.84 0.48 14.90
C ARG A 121 -3.69 1.19 13.88
N HIS A 122 -4.40 2.22 14.32
CA HIS A 122 -5.29 3.00 13.46
C HIS A 122 -5.57 4.38 14.03
N CYS A 123 -6.34 5.17 13.30
CA CYS A 123 -6.69 6.53 13.61
C CYS A 123 -5.49 7.49 13.51
N TYR A 124 -5.45 8.20 12.41
CA TYR A 124 -4.41 9.17 12.10
C TYR A 124 -5.03 10.56 11.93
N ALA A 125 -4.23 11.61 12.15
CA ALA A 125 -4.66 12.98 11.96
C ALA A 125 -4.78 13.32 10.46
N ARG A 126 -5.66 14.25 10.12
CA ARG A 126 -5.86 14.74 8.74
C ARG A 126 -4.76 15.70 8.35
N THR A 127 -3.55 15.19 8.24
CA THR A 127 -2.32 15.94 7.92
C THR A 127 -1.42 15.11 7.00
N PRO A 128 -0.44 15.71 6.30
CA PRO A 128 0.57 14.94 5.54
C PRO A 128 1.33 13.94 6.43
N THR A 129 1.63 14.32 7.67
CA THR A 129 2.25 13.41 8.66
C THR A 129 1.34 12.24 9.01
N GLY A 130 0.04 12.48 9.23
CA GLY A 130 -0.92 11.43 9.52
C GLY A 130 -1.10 10.44 8.34
N ALA A 131 -1.14 10.93 7.10
CA ALA A 131 -1.18 10.09 5.91
C ALA A 131 0.07 9.21 5.78
N LEU A 132 1.27 9.78 6.02
CA LEU A 132 2.52 9.02 6.05
C LEU A 132 2.51 7.93 7.13
N LEU A 133 2.04 8.27 8.34
CA LEU A 133 1.95 7.31 9.44
C LEU A 133 0.98 6.17 9.14
N ALA A 134 -0.17 6.48 8.52
CA ALA A 134 -1.14 5.47 8.11
C ALA A 134 -0.48 4.43 7.20
N ILE A 135 0.17 4.86 6.13
CA ILE A 135 0.84 3.94 5.19
C ILE A 135 1.97 3.16 5.85
N ALA A 136 2.84 3.81 6.63
CA ALA A 136 3.96 3.11 7.26
C ALA A 136 3.50 2.02 8.26
N ASN A 137 2.33 2.19 8.89
CA ASN A 137 1.72 1.16 9.73
C ASN A 137 0.97 0.10 8.91
N TYR A 138 0.33 0.47 7.79
CA TYR A 138 -0.36 -0.48 6.90
C TYR A 138 0.64 -1.40 6.18
N ASP A 139 1.77 -0.85 5.69
CA ASP A 139 2.85 -1.64 5.07
C ASP A 139 3.42 -2.70 6.03
N ALA A 140 3.40 -2.43 7.34
CA ALA A 140 3.85 -3.38 8.34
C ALA A 140 2.95 -4.62 8.49
N LEU A 141 1.70 -4.57 8.01
CA LEU A 141 0.77 -5.69 8.04
C LEU A 141 1.14 -6.82 7.07
N ASP A 142 2.02 -6.55 6.10
CA ASP A 142 2.58 -7.58 5.21
C ASP A 142 3.73 -8.37 5.83
N ASN A 143 4.20 -7.98 7.00
CA ASN A 143 5.31 -8.64 7.68
C ASN A 143 4.87 -9.86 8.50
N PRO A 144 5.75 -10.85 8.72
CA PRO A 144 5.46 -12.01 9.56
C PRO A 144 5.00 -11.62 10.97
N GLY A 145 4.03 -12.38 11.49
CA GLY A 145 3.47 -12.15 12.82
C GLY A 145 2.32 -11.15 12.89
N THR A 146 1.90 -10.58 11.74
CA THR A 146 0.80 -9.60 11.68
C THR A 146 -0.41 -10.07 10.87
N ASP A 147 -0.46 -11.32 10.45
CA ASP A 147 -1.53 -11.91 9.61
C ASP A 147 -2.94 -11.77 10.19
N ALA A 148 -3.05 -11.81 11.51
CA ALA A 148 -4.33 -11.68 12.21
C ALA A 148 -5.04 -10.34 11.94
N PHE A 149 -4.30 -9.32 11.48
CA PHE A 149 -4.86 -7.99 11.21
C PHE A 149 -5.41 -7.82 9.80
N THR A 150 -5.17 -8.77 8.89
CA THR A 150 -5.62 -8.66 7.49
C THR A 150 -7.12 -8.42 7.38
N GLU A 151 -7.92 -9.18 8.12
CA GLU A 151 -9.38 -8.99 8.12
C GLU A 151 -9.78 -7.62 8.64
N LYS A 152 -9.19 -7.20 9.75
CA LYS A 152 -9.46 -5.92 10.39
C LYS A 152 -9.06 -4.76 9.44
N PHE A 153 -7.89 -4.86 8.81
CA PHE A 153 -7.41 -3.89 7.85
C PHE A 153 -8.32 -3.79 6.62
N VAL A 154 -8.68 -4.92 5.99
CA VAL A 154 -9.58 -4.92 4.83
C VAL A 154 -10.91 -4.23 5.16
N ARG A 155 -11.47 -4.46 6.34
CA ARG A 155 -12.75 -3.87 6.75
C ARG A 155 -12.66 -2.41 7.18
N THR A 156 -11.55 -2.00 7.78
CA THR A 156 -11.45 -0.70 8.45
C THR A 156 -10.34 0.20 7.92
N GLY A 157 -9.29 -0.35 7.31
CA GLY A 157 -8.13 0.40 6.78
C GLY A 157 -8.23 0.70 5.29
N THR A 158 -9.15 0.06 4.55
CA THR A 158 -9.39 0.37 3.13
C THR A 158 -10.55 1.36 2.96
N ALA A 159 -10.55 2.09 1.85
CA ALA A 159 -11.57 3.08 1.54
C ALA A 159 -12.93 2.41 1.24
N PRO A 160 -14.07 2.98 1.71
CA PRO A 160 -15.40 2.50 1.32
C PRO A 160 -15.57 2.51 -0.20
N GLY A 161 -16.20 1.46 -0.74
CA GLY A 161 -16.51 1.37 -2.17
C GLY A 161 -16.26 -0.02 -2.75
N PRO A 162 -16.36 -0.16 -4.09
CA PRO A 162 -16.26 -1.45 -4.77
C PRO A 162 -14.98 -2.21 -4.45
N GLY A 163 -13.85 -1.52 -4.34
CA GLY A 163 -12.57 -2.15 -4.00
C GLY A 163 -12.55 -2.81 -2.62
N ARG A 164 -13.14 -2.15 -1.59
CA ARG A 164 -13.31 -2.75 -0.25
C ARG A 164 -14.24 -3.96 -0.30
N GLU A 165 -15.36 -3.86 -1.03
CA GLU A 165 -16.33 -4.94 -1.16
C GLU A 165 -15.69 -6.17 -1.80
N ALA A 166 -14.98 -5.98 -2.91
CA ALA A 166 -14.24 -7.04 -3.56
C ALA A 166 -13.13 -7.64 -2.68
N ALA A 167 -12.44 -6.81 -1.89
CA ALA A 167 -11.43 -7.28 -0.94
C ALA A 167 -12.04 -8.14 0.18
N ILE A 168 -13.21 -7.76 0.68
CA ILE A 168 -13.96 -8.55 1.69
C ILE A 168 -14.41 -9.89 1.08
N GLU A 169 -14.89 -9.90 -0.15
CA GLU A 169 -15.28 -11.14 -0.83
C GLU A 169 -14.08 -12.08 -0.98
N LYS A 170 -12.96 -11.60 -1.53
CA LYS A 170 -11.72 -12.38 -1.65
C LYS A 170 -11.22 -12.90 -0.30
N LEU A 171 -11.29 -12.08 0.74
CA LEU A 171 -10.92 -12.49 2.10
C LEU A 171 -11.82 -13.63 2.60
N ASN A 172 -13.14 -13.51 2.44
CA ASN A 172 -14.08 -14.54 2.85
C ASN A 172 -13.85 -15.86 2.11
N GLU A 173 -13.54 -15.82 0.81
CA GLU A 173 -13.16 -17.00 0.03
C GLU A 173 -11.86 -17.63 0.55
N LYS A 174 -10.85 -16.80 0.84
CA LYS A 174 -9.58 -17.26 1.43
C LYS A 174 -9.79 -17.94 2.77
N LEU A 175 -10.59 -17.36 3.65
CA LEU A 175 -10.89 -17.93 4.97
C LEU A 175 -11.58 -19.31 4.87
N LYS A 176 -12.47 -19.50 3.88
CA LYS A 176 -13.08 -20.81 3.61
C LYS A 176 -12.07 -21.86 3.15
N GLN A 177 -11.04 -21.44 2.39
CA GLN A 177 -10.00 -22.32 1.85
C GLN A 177 -8.88 -22.59 2.88
N SER A 178 -8.53 -21.60 3.71
CA SER A 178 -7.39 -21.66 4.65
C SER A 178 -7.58 -22.61 5.82
N ALA A 179 -8.75 -23.22 5.99
CA ALA A 179 -8.91 -24.33 6.94
C ALA A 179 -7.99 -25.54 6.62
N THR A 180 -7.28 -25.52 5.47
CA THR A 180 -6.46 -26.62 4.95
C THR A 180 -4.98 -26.30 4.72
N GLU A 181 -4.55 -25.03 4.79
CA GLU A 181 -3.18 -24.65 4.37
C GLU A 181 -2.49 -23.72 5.38
N SER A 182 -1.42 -24.21 5.97
CA SER A 182 -0.51 -23.41 6.80
C SER A 182 0.62 -22.84 5.95
N SER A 183 0.61 -21.52 5.70
CA SER A 183 1.79 -20.85 5.14
C SER A 183 2.88 -20.78 6.21
N ASN A 184 4.13 -21.12 5.85
CA ASN A 184 5.24 -21.00 6.77
C ASN A 184 5.66 -19.52 6.91
N PRO A 185 5.50 -18.89 8.07
CA PRO A 185 5.89 -17.49 8.26
C PRO A 185 7.37 -17.21 8.01
N ALA A 186 8.22 -18.24 8.13
CA ALA A 186 9.67 -18.11 7.95
C ALA A 186 10.09 -17.79 6.50
N ASP A 187 9.22 -18.05 5.51
CA ASP A 187 9.51 -17.79 4.10
C ASP A 187 9.13 -16.37 3.65
N ARG A 188 8.51 -15.59 4.53
CA ARG A 188 8.10 -14.21 4.22
C ARG A 188 9.26 -13.23 4.34
N GLN A 189 9.33 -12.33 3.38
CA GLN A 189 10.24 -11.19 3.44
C GLN A 189 9.76 -10.18 4.48
N ILE A 190 10.67 -9.70 5.31
CA ILE A 190 10.44 -8.57 6.21
C ILE A 190 10.78 -7.30 5.46
N PHE A 191 9.89 -6.31 5.52
CA PHE A 191 10.12 -4.98 4.96
C PHE A 191 10.19 -3.95 6.08
N GLN A 192 11.19 -3.08 6.02
CA GLN A 192 11.34 -1.94 6.93
C GLN A 192 11.33 -0.65 6.11
N THR A 193 10.46 0.27 6.44
CA THR A 193 10.47 1.61 5.86
C THR A 193 11.79 2.31 6.14
N ILE A 194 12.41 2.86 5.08
CA ILE A 194 13.70 3.56 5.14
C ILE A 194 13.65 4.98 4.55
N GLY A 195 12.51 5.38 3.96
CA GLY A 195 12.31 6.70 3.40
C GLY A 195 10.92 6.89 2.82
N PHE A 196 10.61 8.11 2.44
CA PHE A 196 9.30 8.44 1.87
C PHE A 196 9.34 9.68 0.97
N ARG A 197 8.26 9.88 0.20
CA ARG A 197 7.89 11.11 -0.48
C ARG A 197 6.39 11.32 -0.38
N ILE A 198 5.94 12.56 -0.16
CA ILE A 198 4.55 12.95 -0.37
C ILE A 198 4.45 13.51 -1.79
N LEU A 199 3.82 12.78 -2.69
CA LEU A 199 3.69 13.16 -4.10
C LEU A 199 2.57 14.16 -4.31
N SER A 200 1.45 14.00 -3.59
CA SER A 200 0.35 14.98 -3.54
C SER A 200 -0.40 14.87 -2.22
N TYR A 201 -1.02 15.97 -1.82
CA TYR A 201 -1.82 16.07 -0.60
C TYR A 201 -2.78 17.26 -0.72
N ASP A 202 -4.07 17.03 -0.46
CA ASP A 202 -5.11 18.06 -0.48
C ASP A 202 -6.08 17.99 0.73
N GLY A 203 -5.69 17.23 1.75
CA GLY A 203 -6.51 17.01 2.93
C GLY A 203 -7.60 15.94 2.74
N ASN A 204 -8.07 15.67 1.54
CA ASN A 204 -9.05 14.62 1.24
C ASN A 204 -8.39 13.40 0.62
N THR A 205 -7.31 13.62 -0.13
CA THR A 205 -6.51 12.60 -0.78
C THR A 205 -5.04 12.81 -0.49
N ALA A 206 -4.30 11.71 -0.48
CA ALA A 206 -2.85 11.72 -0.40
C ALA A 206 -2.26 10.63 -1.29
N LEU A 207 -1.23 11.00 -2.06
CA LEU A 207 -0.34 10.05 -2.71
C LEU A 207 0.97 10.02 -1.92
N VAL A 208 1.20 8.91 -1.26
CA VAL A 208 2.40 8.69 -0.45
C VAL A 208 3.22 7.58 -1.09
N GLU A 209 4.49 7.86 -1.32
CA GLU A 209 5.43 6.85 -1.74
C GLU A 209 6.36 6.50 -0.60
N THR A 210 6.37 5.23 -0.21
CA THR A 210 7.30 4.69 0.78
C THR A 210 8.43 3.96 0.07
N ALA A 211 9.64 4.10 0.60
CA ALA A 211 10.78 3.27 0.24
C ALA A 211 11.07 2.32 1.40
N SER A 212 11.11 1.03 1.11
CA SER A 212 11.33 -0.02 2.10
C SER A 212 12.51 -0.90 1.73
N LYS A 213 13.23 -1.39 2.74
CA LYS A 213 14.31 -2.36 2.58
C LYS A 213 13.84 -3.72 3.04
N SER A 214 14.02 -4.73 2.19
CA SER A 214 13.72 -6.11 2.53
C SER A 214 14.82 -6.75 3.37
N SER A 215 14.48 -7.81 4.12
CA SER A 215 15.48 -8.65 4.83
C SER A 215 16.51 -9.29 3.89
N ALA A 216 16.17 -9.48 2.61
CA ALA A 216 17.10 -9.94 1.57
C ALA A 216 18.03 -8.84 1.02
N GLY A 217 17.85 -7.58 1.45
CA GLY A 217 18.75 -6.47 1.15
C GLY A 217 18.36 -5.60 -0.04
N TYR A 218 17.39 -5.98 -0.86
CA TYR A 218 16.89 -5.12 -1.93
C TYR A 218 15.94 -4.04 -1.39
N LYS A 219 15.76 -2.98 -2.17
CA LYS A 219 14.86 -1.88 -1.82
C LYS A 219 13.72 -1.81 -2.81
N VAL A 220 12.54 -1.50 -2.31
CA VAL A 220 11.32 -1.25 -3.10
C VAL A 220 10.75 0.10 -2.77
N ALA A 221 10.17 0.74 -3.77
CA ALA A 221 9.33 1.92 -3.60
C ALA A 221 7.91 1.59 -4.02
N TRP A 222 6.94 2.09 -3.27
CA TRP A 222 5.54 1.87 -3.57
C TRP A 222 4.73 3.14 -3.37
N VAL A 223 4.04 3.57 -4.43
CA VAL A 223 3.09 4.70 -4.37
C VAL A 223 1.74 4.16 -3.91
N GLN A 224 1.20 4.72 -2.85
CA GLN A 224 -0.07 4.31 -2.29
C GLN A 224 -1.04 5.49 -2.26
N HIS A 225 -2.28 5.20 -2.62
CA HIS A 225 -3.34 6.19 -2.72
C HIS A 225 -4.19 6.13 -1.45
N LEU A 226 -4.27 7.23 -0.75
CA LEU A 226 -5.10 7.36 0.44
C LEU A 226 -6.24 8.34 0.19
N VAL A 227 -7.37 8.07 0.83
CA VAL A 227 -8.49 8.98 0.91
C VAL A 227 -8.89 9.18 2.37
N TRP A 228 -9.30 10.39 2.72
CA TRP A 228 -9.89 10.69 4.02
C TRP A 228 -11.34 10.25 4.03
N ALA A 229 -11.64 9.20 4.75
CA ALA A 229 -12.99 8.64 4.87
C ALA A 229 -13.21 8.07 6.27
N GLU A 230 -14.44 8.12 6.75
CA GLU A 230 -14.81 7.58 8.07
C GLU A 230 -13.96 8.17 9.22
N GLY A 231 -13.48 9.43 9.05
CA GLY A 231 -12.64 10.12 10.03
C GLY A 231 -11.21 9.58 10.17
N ASP A 232 -10.67 8.93 9.11
CA ASP A 232 -9.30 8.40 9.12
C ASP A 232 -8.74 8.29 7.69
N TRP A 233 -7.44 8.12 7.54
CA TRP A 233 -6.81 7.79 6.26
C TRP A 233 -7.07 6.33 5.90
N LYS A 234 -7.61 6.10 4.71
CA LYS A 234 -7.94 4.77 4.19
C LYS A 234 -7.20 4.50 2.89
N LEU A 235 -6.66 3.30 2.76
CA LEU A 235 -6.03 2.86 1.51
C LEU A 235 -7.10 2.69 0.42
N LEU A 236 -6.95 3.37 -0.71
CA LEU A 236 -7.83 3.22 -1.86
C LEU A 236 -7.37 2.02 -2.70
N LEU A 237 -8.30 1.10 -2.94
CA LEU A 237 -8.10 -0.05 -3.81
C LEU A 237 -8.82 0.16 -5.16
N ALA A 238 -8.35 -0.51 -6.21
CA ALA A 238 -9.10 -0.65 -7.45
C ALA A 238 -10.37 -1.50 -7.22
N ASP A 239 -11.33 -1.41 -8.14
CA ASP A 239 -12.64 -2.09 -8.01
C ASP A 239 -12.53 -3.61 -7.89
N ASP A 240 -11.44 -4.19 -8.38
CA ASP A 240 -11.12 -5.61 -8.24
C ASP A 240 -10.31 -5.95 -6.97
N ALA A 241 -10.18 -5.01 -6.05
CA ALA A 241 -9.37 -5.10 -4.84
C ALA A 241 -7.85 -5.19 -5.07
N SER A 242 -7.36 -4.90 -6.27
CA SER A 242 -5.92 -4.77 -6.50
C SER A 242 -5.39 -3.43 -6.01
N SER A 243 -4.07 -3.34 -5.84
CA SER A 243 -3.40 -2.05 -5.66
C SER A 243 -3.53 -1.20 -6.92
N LEU A 244 -3.62 0.13 -6.76
CA LEU A 244 -3.65 1.07 -7.89
C LEU A 244 -2.29 1.25 -8.57
N THR A 245 -1.22 0.86 -7.91
CA THR A 245 0.16 0.90 -8.43
C THR A 245 0.92 -0.34 -8.02
N ASP A 246 1.92 -0.68 -8.81
CA ASP A 246 2.84 -1.77 -8.49
C ASP A 246 4.08 -1.25 -7.75
N PRO A 247 4.64 -2.03 -6.81
CA PRO A 247 5.93 -1.71 -6.20
C PRO A 247 7.07 -1.79 -7.23
N THR A 248 8.04 -0.90 -7.11
CA THR A 248 9.19 -0.79 -8.03
C THR A 248 10.50 -1.01 -7.28
N LEU A 249 11.41 -1.80 -7.86
CA LEU A 249 12.76 -1.93 -7.34
C LEU A 249 13.54 -0.63 -7.51
N ILE A 250 14.20 -0.17 -6.44
CA ILE A 250 15.04 1.01 -6.46
C ILE A 250 16.46 0.67 -5.99
N SER A 251 17.46 1.33 -6.57
CA SER A 251 18.87 1.15 -6.20
C SER A 251 19.30 2.10 -5.08
N THR A 252 18.83 3.34 -5.11
CA THR A 252 19.22 4.41 -4.19
C THR A 252 17.99 5.02 -3.52
N LEU A 253 18.20 5.92 -2.56
CA LEU A 253 17.17 6.76 -1.94
C LEU A 253 17.20 8.20 -2.48
N ASP A 254 17.77 8.42 -3.66
CA ASP A 254 17.82 9.75 -4.23
C ASP A 254 16.40 10.30 -4.44
N GLY A 255 16.16 11.52 -3.94
CA GLY A 255 14.85 12.15 -3.97
C GLY A 255 13.86 11.70 -2.88
N TYR A 256 14.23 10.74 -2.03
CA TYR A 256 13.46 10.40 -0.84
C TYR A 256 13.96 11.17 0.38
N ILE A 257 13.05 11.42 1.31
CA ILE A 257 13.39 11.88 2.66
C ILE A 257 13.71 10.62 3.49
N PRO A 258 14.96 10.43 3.94
CA PRO A 258 15.31 9.27 4.76
C PRO A 258 14.51 9.28 6.07
N TRP A 259 13.96 8.10 6.44
CA TRP A 259 13.15 7.95 7.63
C TRP A 259 13.13 6.49 8.07
N SER A 260 13.71 6.17 9.19
CA SER A 260 13.79 4.80 9.74
C SER A 260 13.96 4.80 11.25
N ALA A 261 13.77 3.63 11.83
CA ALA A 261 14.08 3.35 13.24
C ALA A 261 15.57 3.45 13.51
#